data_1c6ec601b27bc6bdde0ed7140fa134f0
#
_entry.id   1c6ec601b27bc6bdde0ed7140fa134f0
#
_cell.length_a   1.000
_cell.length_b   1.000
_cell.length_c   1.000
_cell.angle_alpha   90.00
_cell.angle_beta   90.00
_cell.angle_gamma   90.00
#
_symmetry.space_group_name_H-M   'P 1'
#
loop_
_entity.id
_entity.type
_entity.pdbx_description
1 polymer ?
#
loop_
_entity_poly.entity_id
_entity_poly.type
_entity_poly.pdbx_seq_one_letter_code
_entity_poly.pdbx_strand_id
1 'polypeptide(L)' 'MDFTKFDFEISRHAFVRVMERGVTPDMIEATLRGGFVVGHGKNHYKFCKEYSDFMVVCVDRVEGEKIIIVTIEVRK' A
#
# COMPACT_ATOMS: atom_id res chain seq x y z
N MET A 1 -8.10 -7.70 -11.85
CA MET A 1 -8.97 -6.86 -11.03
C MET A 1 -8.60 -5.41 -11.24
N ASP A 2 -9.59 -4.56 -11.46
CA ASP A 2 -9.33 -3.14 -11.70
C ASP A 2 -9.44 -2.36 -10.38
N PHE A 3 -8.32 -1.90 -9.88
CA PHE A 3 -8.28 -1.16 -8.61
C PHE A 3 -8.53 0.34 -8.77
N THR A 4 -8.70 0.83 -10.00
CA THR A 4 -8.92 2.27 -10.23
C THR A 4 -10.26 2.76 -9.69
N LYS A 5 -11.22 1.85 -9.54
CA LYS A 5 -12.55 2.16 -9.04
C LYS A 5 -12.68 2.01 -7.52
N PHE A 6 -11.61 1.59 -6.85
CA PHE A 6 -11.61 1.38 -5.41
C PHE A 6 -11.17 2.64 -4.70
N ASP A 7 -11.78 2.89 -3.54
CA ASP A 7 -11.32 3.95 -2.64
C ASP A 7 -10.27 3.38 -1.71
N PHE A 8 -9.18 4.12 -1.53
CA PHE A 8 -8.11 3.73 -0.62
C PHE A 8 -8.28 4.45 0.70
N GLU A 9 -8.16 3.69 1.79
CA GLU A 9 -8.18 4.24 3.14
C GLU A 9 -6.94 3.78 3.88
N ILE A 10 -6.35 4.68 4.67
CA ILE A 10 -5.21 4.36 5.52
C ILE A 10 -5.54 4.77 6.95
N SER A 11 -5.23 3.90 7.92
CA SER A 11 -5.44 4.24 9.32
C SER A 11 -4.46 5.34 9.72
N ARG A 12 -4.86 6.15 10.70
CA ARG A 12 -4.00 7.21 11.22
C ARG A 12 -2.68 6.63 11.75
N HIS A 13 -2.77 5.50 12.45
CA HIS A 13 -1.60 4.82 13.00
C HIS A 13 -0.62 4.41 11.90
N ALA A 14 -1.12 3.78 10.83
CA ALA A 14 -0.27 3.36 9.72
C ALA A 14 0.33 4.58 9.01
N PHE A 15 -0.44 5.66 8.85
CA PHE A 15 0.04 6.87 8.21
C PHE A 15 1.17 7.51 8.99
N VAL A 16 1.01 7.64 10.32
CA VAL A 16 2.06 8.21 11.17
C VAL A 16 3.34 7.39 11.11
N ARG A 17 3.21 6.07 11.20
CA ARG A 17 4.38 5.18 11.17
C ARG A 17 5.13 5.27 9.85
N VAL A 18 4.43 5.36 8.75
CA VAL A 18 5.06 5.43 7.44
C VAL A 18 5.79 6.76 7.25
N MET A 19 5.23 7.84 7.78
CA MET A 19 5.89 9.14 7.76
C MET A 19 7.21 9.11 8.53
N GLU A 20 7.21 8.43 9.68
CA GLU A 20 8.42 8.28 10.49
C GLU A 20 9.51 7.51 9.77
N ARG A 21 9.15 6.66 8.81
CA ARG A 21 10.10 5.86 8.03
C ARG A 21 10.56 6.56 6.76
N GLY A 22 10.13 7.80 6.56
CA GLY A 22 10.52 8.58 5.40
C GLY A 22 9.74 8.29 4.12
N VAL A 23 8.62 7.57 4.22
CA VAL A 23 7.75 7.33 3.06
C VAL A 23 6.75 8.48 2.96
N THR A 24 6.72 9.14 1.83
CA THR A 24 5.85 10.29 1.58
C THR A 24 4.49 9.85 1.06
N PRO A 25 3.45 10.70 1.17
CA PRO A 25 2.15 10.41 0.55
C PRO A 25 2.25 10.13 -0.94
N ASP A 26 3.13 10.83 -1.66
CA ASP A 26 3.34 10.59 -3.09
C ASP A 26 3.88 9.19 -3.35
N MET A 27 4.76 8.69 -2.50
CA MET A 27 5.30 7.34 -2.61
C MET A 27 4.22 6.28 -2.36
N ILE A 28 3.33 6.54 -1.41
CA ILE A 28 2.20 5.65 -1.14
C ILE A 28 1.29 5.58 -2.36
N GLU A 29 0.92 6.73 -2.91
CA GLU A 29 0.07 6.78 -4.09
C GLU A 29 0.72 6.09 -5.29
N ALA A 30 2.01 6.31 -5.51
CA ALA A 30 2.74 5.67 -6.58
C ALA A 30 2.75 4.14 -6.44
N THR A 31 2.87 3.65 -5.20
CA THR A 31 2.85 2.22 -4.92
C THR A 31 1.48 1.62 -5.23
N LEU A 32 0.42 2.30 -4.82
CA LEU A 32 -0.94 1.81 -5.01
C LEU A 32 -1.38 1.86 -6.48
N ARG A 33 -0.91 2.83 -7.24
CA ARG A 33 -1.33 3.03 -8.62
C ARG A 33 -0.38 2.44 -9.65
N GLY A 34 0.92 2.44 -9.37
CA GLY A 34 1.93 2.05 -10.35
C GLY A 34 2.78 0.84 -9.95
N GLY A 35 2.58 0.32 -8.76
CA GLY A 35 3.33 -0.86 -8.31
C GLY A 35 2.70 -2.16 -8.79
N PHE A 36 3.35 -3.27 -8.49
CA PHE A 36 2.79 -4.58 -8.78
C PHE A 36 2.01 -5.11 -7.57
N VAL A 37 1.05 -6.00 -7.83
CA VAL A 37 0.12 -6.51 -6.83
C VAL A 37 0.35 -7.99 -6.63
N VAL A 38 0.45 -8.42 -5.38
CA VAL A 38 0.59 -9.83 -5.02
C VAL A 38 -0.58 -10.21 -4.11
N GLY A 39 -1.27 -11.29 -4.43
CA GLY A 39 -2.32 -11.82 -3.57
C GLY A 39 -1.75 -12.38 -2.28
N HIS A 40 -2.44 -12.17 -1.16
CA HIS A 40 -1.98 -12.58 0.15
C HIS A 40 -3.16 -13.07 1.00
N GLY A 41 -3.65 -14.25 0.65
CA GLY A 41 -4.82 -14.79 1.28
C GLY A 41 -6.12 -14.22 0.72
N LYS A 42 -7.22 -14.55 1.35
CA LYS A 42 -8.54 -14.11 0.89
C LYS A 42 -8.74 -12.62 1.20
N ASN A 43 -9.05 -11.85 0.17
CA ASN A 43 -9.29 -10.41 0.28
C ASN A 43 -8.12 -9.60 0.82
N HIS A 44 -6.91 -10.17 0.80
CA HIS A 44 -5.70 -9.48 1.21
C HIS A 44 -4.74 -9.38 0.05
N TYR A 45 -4.08 -8.23 -0.08
CA TYR A 45 -3.16 -7.95 -1.16
C TYR A 45 -1.96 -7.17 -0.65
N LYS A 46 -0.86 -7.29 -1.39
CA LYS A 46 0.33 -6.46 -1.17
C LYS A 46 0.56 -5.68 -2.44
N PHE A 47 0.61 -4.36 -2.33
CA PHE A 47 0.99 -3.48 -3.42
C PHE A 47 2.44 -3.09 -3.20
N CYS A 48 3.29 -3.37 -4.18
CA CYS A 48 4.73 -3.23 -4.04
C CYS A 48 5.29 -2.33 -5.13
N LYS A 49 6.21 -1.46 -4.76
CA LYS A 49 6.93 -0.64 -5.73
C LYS A 49 8.41 -0.63 -5.38
N GLU A 50 9.24 -1.00 -6.36
CA GLU A 50 10.69 -1.00 -6.20
C GLU A 50 11.26 0.37 -6.54
N TYR A 51 12.16 0.82 -5.68
CA TYR A 51 13.02 1.98 -5.91
C TYR A 51 14.46 1.50 -5.95
N SER A 52 15.39 2.38 -6.29
CA SER A 52 16.79 1.96 -6.47
C SER A 52 17.42 1.35 -5.23
N ASP A 53 17.04 1.84 -4.04
CA ASP A 53 17.67 1.42 -2.78
C ASP A 53 16.75 0.67 -1.85
N PHE A 54 15.45 0.61 -2.15
CA PHE A 54 14.47 0.01 -1.25
C PHE A 54 13.18 -0.33 -2.02
N MET A 55 12.29 -1.03 -1.34
CA MET A 55 10.97 -1.35 -1.88
C MET A 55 9.90 -0.94 -0.86
N VAL A 56 8.84 -0.30 -1.33
CA VAL A 56 7.69 0.03 -0.50
C VAL A 56 6.63 -1.05 -0.70
N VAL A 57 6.14 -1.60 0.40
CA VAL A 57 5.10 -2.64 0.39
C VAL A 57 3.91 -2.16 1.21
N CYS A 58 2.76 -2.01 0.56
CA CYS A 58 1.51 -1.68 1.22
C CYS A 58 0.69 -2.96 1.37
N VAL A 59 0.46 -3.37 2.61
CA VAL A 59 -0.36 -4.55 2.90
C VAL A 59 -1.80 -4.08 3.09
N ASP A 60 -2.70 -4.61 2.28
CA ASP A 60 -4.06 -4.11 2.19
C ASP A 60 -5.09 -5.21 2.38
N ARG A 61 -6.27 -4.78 2.78
CA ARG A 61 -7.45 -5.63 2.88
C ARG A 61 -8.56 -5.00 2.03
N VAL A 62 -9.25 -5.83 1.25
CA VAL A 62 -10.37 -5.36 0.43
C VAL A 62 -11.68 -5.59 1.20
N GLU A 63 -12.46 -4.53 1.36
CA GLU A 63 -13.79 -4.58 1.95
C GLU A 63 -14.77 -3.84 1.04
N GLY A 64 -15.63 -4.61 0.33
CA GLY A 64 -16.53 -4.02 -0.64
C GLY A 64 -15.78 -3.30 -1.75
N GLU A 65 -16.00 -2.00 -1.89
CA GLU A 65 -15.33 -1.17 -2.87
C GLU A 65 -14.18 -0.36 -2.25
N LYS A 66 -13.77 -0.72 -1.04
CA LYS A 66 -12.69 -0.03 -0.33
C LYS A 66 -11.48 -0.93 -0.19
N ILE A 67 -10.32 -0.33 -0.34
CA ILE A 67 -9.04 -0.98 -0.05
C ILE A 67 -8.48 -0.29 1.18
N ILE A 68 -8.36 -1.06 2.26
CA ILE A 68 -7.90 -0.52 3.54
C ILE A 68 -6.44 -0.90 3.72
N ILE A 69 -5.59 0.10 3.83
CA ILE A 69 -4.16 -0.11 4.05
C ILE A 69 -3.94 -0.45 5.52
N VAL A 70 -3.56 -1.70 5.77
CA VAL A 70 -3.37 -2.22 7.12
C VAL A 70 -2.01 -1.82 7.67
N THR A 71 -0.98 -1.95 6.83
CA THR A 71 0.37 -1.55 7.22
C THR A 71 1.21 -1.26 5.97
N ILE A 72 2.28 -0.53 6.16
CA ILE A 72 3.22 -0.22 5.08
C ILE A 72 4.61 -0.58 5.56
N GLU A 73 5.33 -1.34 4.75
CA GLU A 73 6.69 -1.77 5.06
C GLU A 73 7.66 -1.16 4.06
N VAL A 74 8.86 -0.91 4.53
CA VAL A 74 9.99 -0.50 3.69
C VAL A 74 11.03 -1.62 3.77
N ARG A 75 11.35 -2.21 2.63
CA ARG A 75 12.33 -3.30 2.55
C ARG A 75 13.56 -2.83 1.79
N LYS A 76 14.69 -3.04 2.37
CA LYS A 76 15.97 -2.67 1.76
C LYS A 76 16.67 -3.88 1.15
#